data_b62dc603653e87802e2b7b2634dd3795
#
_entry.id   b62dc603653e87802e2b7b2634dd3795
#
_cell.length_a   1.000
_cell.length_b   1.000
_cell.length_c   1.000
_cell.angle_alpha   90.00
_cell.angle_beta   90.00
_cell.angle_gamma   90.00
#
_symmetry.space_group_name_H-M   'P 1'
#
loop_
_entity.id
_entity.type
_entity.pdbx_description
1 polymer ?
#
loop_
_entity_poly.entity_id
_entity_poly.type
_entity_poly.pdbx_seq_one_letter_code
_entity_poly.pdbx_strand_id
1 'polypeptide(L)'
;MSEKLTPEVVAQALQESLSALAAVEDAATLRNQKAQIVGDNSPISRLNALIKAVPNEQKAEAGKLVGGARAQLNQAFEEKAVKLESLAADEALANEKVDMTAAPKFLKLGARHPLSLLMDQVSDVFVGMGWEIADGPELENEW
;
A
#
# COMPACT_ATOMS: atom_id res chain seq x y z
N MET A 1 -4.75 24.29 34.64
CA MET A 1 -5.84 24.97 33.91
C MET A 1 -6.57 23.89 33.15
N SER A 2 -7.83 23.60 33.51
CA SER A 2 -8.61 22.58 32.79
C SER A 2 -9.07 23.19 31.47
N GLU A 3 -8.42 22.81 30.36
CA GLU A 3 -8.93 23.14 29.03
C GLU A 3 -10.31 22.49 28.87
N LYS A 4 -11.33 23.34 28.88
CA LYS A 4 -12.69 22.91 28.58
C LYS A 4 -12.76 22.54 27.10
N LEU A 5 -13.30 21.38 26.80
CA LEU A 5 -13.46 20.87 25.45
C LEU A 5 -14.55 21.71 24.77
N THR A 6 -14.16 22.82 24.16
CA THR A 6 -15.06 23.72 23.41
C THR A 6 -14.97 23.42 21.91
N PRO A 7 -16.01 23.68 21.11
CA PRO A 7 -15.96 23.51 19.66
C PRO A 7 -14.80 24.26 19.01
N GLU A 8 -14.39 25.40 19.60
CA GLU A 8 -13.27 26.20 19.13
C GLU A 8 -11.93 25.48 19.27
N VAL A 9 -11.71 24.79 20.40
CA VAL A 9 -10.49 24.01 20.66
C VAL A 9 -10.38 22.83 19.68
N VAL A 10 -11.52 22.17 19.38
CA VAL A 10 -11.53 21.07 18.39
C VAL A 10 -11.26 21.60 16.97
N ALA A 11 -11.85 22.74 16.61
CA ALA A 11 -11.60 23.38 15.32
C ALA A 11 -10.13 23.83 15.17
N GLN A 12 -9.53 24.38 16.22
CA GLN A 12 -8.13 24.75 16.22
C GLN A 12 -7.20 23.54 16.06
N ALA A 13 -7.43 22.45 16.80
CA ALA A 13 -6.66 21.22 16.69
C ALA A 13 -6.80 20.58 15.30
N LEU A 14 -7.98 20.66 14.68
CA LEU A 14 -8.20 20.20 13.31
C LEU A 14 -7.40 21.08 12.34
N GLN A 15 -7.44 22.38 12.49
CA GLN A 15 -6.72 23.32 11.62
C GLN A 15 -5.20 23.16 11.74
N GLU A 16 -4.67 22.95 12.95
CA GLU A 16 -3.26 22.63 13.17
C GLU A 16 -2.86 21.33 12.47
N SER A 17 -3.68 20.27 12.60
CA SER A 17 -3.42 18.99 11.93
C SER A 17 -3.52 19.08 10.41
N LEU A 18 -4.45 19.87 9.86
CA LEU A 18 -4.58 20.11 8.43
C LEU A 18 -3.43 20.95 7.88
N SER A 19 -2.96 21.94 8.66
CA SER A 19 -1.79 22.77 8.25
C SER A 19 -0.51 21.93 8.26
N ALA A 20 -0.31 21.08 9.25
CA ALA A 20 0.79 20.12 9.29
C ALA A 20 0.73 19.16 8.11
N LEU A 21 -0.47 18.63 7.79
CA LEU A 21 -0.68 17.81 6.61
C LEU A 21 -0.35 18.57 5.32
N ALA A 22 -0.78 19.82 5.20
CA ALA A 22 -0.54 20.63 4.01
C ALA A 22 0.96 20.87 3.74
N ALA A 23 1.76 20.99 4.77
CA ALA A 23 3.21 21.22 4.69
C ALA A 23 4.01 19.99 4.19
N VAL A 24 3.41 18.81 4.16
CA VAL A 24 4.09 17.60 3.67
C VAL A 24 4.07 17.58 2.15
N GLU A 25 5.24 17.49 1.52
CA GLU A 25 5.41 17.50 0.06
C GLU A 25 5.77 16.11 -0.50
N ASP A 26 6.16 15.16 0.36
CA ASP A 26 6.71 13.87 -0.03
C ASP A 26 5.95 12.70 0.62
N ALA A 27 5.72 11.62 -0.16
CA ALA A 27 5.00 10.43 0.29
C ALA A 27 5.72 9.68 1.43
N ALA A 28 7.07 9.68 1.44
CA ALA A 28 7.84 9.05 2.51
C ALA A 28 7.69 9.82 3.82
N THR A 29 7.77 11.15 3.75
CA THR A 29 7.56 12.05 4.89
C THR A 29 6.14 11.92 5.43
N LEU A 30 5.14 11.81 4.55
CA LEU A 30 3.74 11.58 4.94
C LEU A 30 3.57 10.30 5.74
N ARG A 31 4.19 9.20 5.30
CA ARG A 31 4.16 7.91 6.01
C ARG A 31 4.81 7.99 7.38
N ASN A 32 5.96 8.66 7.48
CA ASN A 32 6.69 8.83 8.74
C ASN A 32 5.93 9.69 9.75
N GLN A 33 5.21 10.71 9.26
CA GLN A 33 4.45 11.62 10.11
C GLN A 33 3.01 11.17 10.38
N LYS A 34 2.57 10.04 9.81
CA LYS A 34 1.21 9.49 10.01
C LYS A 34 0.81 9.41 11.48
N ALA A 35 1.72 8.94 12.35
CA ALA A 35 1.46 8.81 13.78
C ALA A 35 1.26 10.17 14.48
N GLN A 36 1.88 11.24 13.97
CA GLN A 36 1.79 12.59 14.52
C GLN A 36 0.58 13.35 13.99
N ILE A 37 0.19 13.13 12.73
CA ILE A 37 -0.91 13.85 12.08
C ILE A 37 -2.25 13.20 12.38
N VAL A 38 -2.36 11.88 12.21
CA VAL A 38 -3.63 11.12 12.30
C VAL A 38 -3.64 10.10 13.45
N GLY A 39 -2.46 9.68 13.92
CA GLY A 39 -2.28 8.66 14.94
C GLY A 39 -2.50 9.14 16.38
N ASP A 40 -2.05 8.33 17.32
CA ASP A 40 -2.27 8.56 18.77
C ASP A 40 -1.59 9.82 19.30
N ASN A 41 -0.55 10.31 18.63
CA ASN A 41 0.17 11.53 18.99
C ASN A 41 -0.43 12.81 18.36
N SER A 42 -1.50 12.69 17.58
CA SER A 42 -2.14 13.84 16.93
C SER A 42 -2.83 14.77 17.94
N PRO A 43 -2.93 16.07 17.64
CA PRO A 43 -3.68 17.02 18.49
C PRO A 43 -5.11 16.57 18.76
N ILE A 44 -5.79 15.97 17.76
CA ILE A 44 -7.15 15.46 17.90
C ILE A 44 -7.21 14.25 18.83
N SER A 45 -6.21 13.35 18.77
CA SER A 45 -6.17 12.19 19.67
C SER A 45 -5.95 12.58 21.14
N ARG A 46 -5.22 13.66 21.39
CA ARG A 46 -5.05 14.23 22.75
C ARG A 46 -6.38 14.75 23.29
N LEU A 47 -7.23 15.33 22.44
CA LEU A 47 -8.56 15.78 22.84
C LEU A 47 -9.48 14.60 23.22
N ASN A 48 -9.31 13.44 22.63
CA ASN A 48 -10.02 12.20 23.02
C ASN A 48 -9.73 11.79 24.47
N ALA A 49 -8.53 12.02 24.97
CA ALA A 49 -8.19 11.77 26.36
C ALA A 49 -8.94 12.71 27.31
N LEU A 50 -9.19 13.96 26.89
CA LEU A 50 -9.92 14.96 27.65
C LEU A 50 -11.43 14.67 27.72
N ILE A 51 -12.01 13.95 26.77
CA ILE A 51 -13.42 13.53 26.79
C ILE A 51 -13.72 12.69 28.05
N LYS A 52 -12.76 11.94 28.56
CA LYS A 52 -12.94 11.14 29.79
C LYS A 52 -13.20 12.01 31.02
N ALA A 53 -12.72 13.24 31.04
CA ALA A 53 -12.85 14.21 32.14
C ALA A 53 -14.12 15.06 32.05
N VAL A 54 -14.88 14.98 30.94
CA VAL A 54 -16.10 15.75 30.70
C VAL A 54 -17.29 15.08 31.41
N PRO A 55 -18.28 15.85 31.99
CA PRO A 55 -19.50 15.32 32.53
C PRO A 55 -20.31 14.47 31.54
N ASN A 56 -20.99 13.43 32.03
CA ASN A 56 -21.65 12.43 31.16
C ASN A 56 -22.67 13.03 30.19
N GLU A 57 -23.31 14.14 30.54
CA GLU A 57 -24.32 14.81 29.71
C GLU A 57 -23.72 15.46 28.45
N GLN A 58 -22.47 15.88 28.50
CA GLN A 58 -21.77 16.53 27.39
C GLN A 58 -20.83 15.59 26.61
N LYS A 59 -20.62 14.37 27.11
CA LYS A 59 -19.72 13.39 26.45
C LYS A 59 -20.18 13.01 25.04
N ALA A 60 -21.48 12.91 24.83
CA ALA A 60 -22.04 12.52 23.53
C ALA A 60 -21.80 13.60 22.46
N GLU A 61 -21.97 14.87 22.83
CA GLU A 61 -21.73 16.00 21.91
C GLU A 61 -20.22 16.19 21.62
N ALA A 62 -19.40 16.15 22.67
CA ALA A 62 -17.96 16.21 22.54
C ALA A 62 -17.41 15.05 21.68
N GLY A 63 -17.93 13.83 21.86
CA GLY A 63 -17.57 12.67 21.06
C GLY A 63 -17.93 12.83 19.58
N LYS A 64 -19.10 13.40 19.27
CA LYS A 64 -19.51 13.68 17.88
C LYS A 64 -18.60 14.74 17.23
N LEU A 65 -18.25 15.80 17.95
CA LEU A 65 -17.38 16.87 17.44
C LEU A 65 -15.97 16.33 17.14
N VAL A 66 -15.37 15.63 18.09
CA VAL A 66 -14.02 15.06 17.91
C VAL A 66 -14.02 13.94 16.86
N GLY A 67 -15.08 13.12 16.81
CA GLY A 67 -15.26 12.08 15.81
C GLY A 67 -15.40 12.67 14.40
N GLY A 68 -16.17 13.75 14.23
CA GLY A 68 -16.30 14.47 12.97
C GLY A 68 -14.99 15.09 12.49
N ALA A 69 -14.26 15.76 13.40
CA ALA A 69 -12.94 16.32 13.09
C ALA A 69 -11.95 15.24 12.69
N ARG A 70 -11.94 14.08 13.35
CA ARG A 70 -11.09 12.94 13.01
C ARG A 70 -11.44 12.36 11.65
N ALA A 71 -12.72 12.25 11.31
CA ALA A 71 -13.14 11.75 10.00
C ALA A 71 -12.69 12.68 8.88
N GLN A 72 -12.83 14.01 9.04
CA GLN A 72 -12.37 15.00 8.08
C GLN A 72 -10.83 14.95 7.90
N LEU A 73 -10.08 14.81 8.99
CA LEU A 73 -8.63 14.70 8.91
C LEU A 73 -8.18 13.42 8.21
N ASN A 74 -8.84 12.29 8.51
CA ASN A 74 -8.55 11.02 7.85
C ASN A 74 -8.82 11.11 6.34
N GLN A 75 -9.95 11.68 5.94
CA GLN A 75 -10.27 11.86 4.54
C GLN A 75 -9.22 12.74 3.84
N ALA A 76 -8.88 13.89 4.42
CA ALA A 76 -7.85 14.77 3.86
C ALA A 76 -6.47 14.09 3.78
N PHE A 77 -6.14 13.25 4.76
CA PHE A 77 -4.91 12.47 4.75
C PHE A 77 -4.88 11.45 3.61
N GLU A 78 -5.96 10.69 3.41
CA GLU A 78 -6.06 9.70 2.33
C GLU A 78 -6.03 10.35 0.95
N GLU A 79 -6.77 11.45 0.75
CA GLU A 79 -6.74 12.21 -0.50
C GLU A 79 -5.32 12.71 -0.84
N LYS A 80 -4.61 13.22 0.16
CA LYS A 80 -3.23 13.67 -0.02
C LYS A 80 -2.27 12.50 -0.26
N ALA A 81 -2.45 11.37 0.41
CA ALA A 81 -1.63 10.17 0.21
C ALA A 81 -1.73 9.66 -1.22
N VAL A 82 -2.96 9.52 -1.75
CA VAL A 82 -3.20 9.10 -3.13
C VAL A 82 -2.56 10.09 -4.13
N LYS A 83 -2.69 11.38 -3.87
CA LYS A 83 -2.11 12.40 -4.74
C LYS A 83 -0.57 12.36 -4.76
N LEU A 84 0.07 12.22 -3.60
CA LEU A 84 1.53 12.14 -3.52
C LEU A 84 2.07 10.83 -4.10
N GLU A 85 1.35 9.72 -3.93
CA GLU A 85 1.71 8.43 -4.53
C GLU A 85 1.61 8.48 -6.06
N SER A 86 0.57 9.12 -6.61
CA SER A 86 0.46 9.29 -8.07
C SER A 86 1.57 10.17 -8.63
N LEU A 87 1.91 11.28 -7.98
CA LEU A 87 3.01 12.14 -8.39
C LEU A 87 4.36 11.40 -8.35
N ALA A 88 4.61 10.64 -7.28
CA ALA A 88 5.83 9.84 -7.16
C ALA A 88 5.92 8.75 -8.24
N ALA A 89 4.79 8.13 -8.60
CA ALA A 89 4.72 7.16 -9.70
C ALA A 89 5.01 7.81 -11.07
N ASP A 90 4.44 8.98 -11.32
CA ASP A 90 4.67 9.74 -12.56
C ASP A 90 6.14 10.19 -12.68
N GLU A 91 6.76 10.63 -11.59
CA GLU A 91 8.18 10.95 -11.54
C GLU A 91 9.06 9.71 -11.78
N ALA A 92 8.72 8.58 -11.16
CA ALA A 92 9.43 7.32 -11.40
C ALA A 92 9.37 6.92 -12.88
N LEU A 93 8.19 6.97 -13.49
CA LEU A 93 8.01 6.68 -14.92
C LEU A 93 8.78 7.67 -15.82
N ALA A 94 8.86 8.94 -15.44
CA ALA A 94 9.62 9.92 -16.19
C ALA A 94 11.14 9.70 -16.12
N ASN A 95 11.62 9.20 -14.98
CA ASN A 95 13.04 8.98 -14.71
C ASN A 95 13.53 7.61 -15.16
N GLU A 96 12.66 6.57 -15.14
CA GLU A 96 12.96 5.21 -15.58
C GLU A 96 12.83 5.04 -17.10
N LYS A 97 13.53 5.89 -17.85
CA LYS A 97 13.57 5.75 -19.32
C LYS A 97 14.39 4.54 -19.70
N VAL A 98 13.74 3.53 -20.24
CA VAL A 98 14.40 2.36 -20.83
C VAL A 98 14.74 2.67 -22.29
N ASP A 99 16.02 2.51 -22.64
CA ASP A 99 16.44 2.61 -24.03
C ASP A 99 15.98 1.37 -24.81
N MET A 100 14.89 1.52 -25.56
CA MET A 100 14.32 0.45 -26.39
C MET A 100 15.18 0.13 -27.62
N THR A 101 16.19 0.95 -27.93
CA THR A 101 17.12 0.71 -29.05
C THR A 101 18.35 -0.07 -28.62
N ALA A 102 18.58 -0.24 -27.32
CA ALA A 102 19.67 -1.04 -26.80
C ALA A 102 19.53 -2.50 -27.25
N ALA A 103 20.56 -3.04 -27.85
CA ALA A 103 20.56 -4.44 -28.24
C ALA A 103 20.39 -5.34 -27.02
N PRO A 104 19.43 -6.29 -27.02
CA PRO A 104 19.23 -7.19 -25.88
C PRO A 104 20.53 -7.98 -25.64
N LYS A 105 20.92 -8.13 -24.37
CA LYS A 105 21.98 -9.05 -24.01
C LYS A 105 21.55 -10.43 -24.48
N PHE A 106 22.29 -11.01 -25.44
CA PHE A 106 22.02 -12.38 -25.86
C PHE A 106 22.09 -13.29 -24.63
N LEU A 107 20.95 -13.82 -24.24
CA LEU A 107 20.94 -14.94 -23.31
C LEU A 107 21.67 -16.07 -23.96
N LYS A 108 22.77 -16.54 -23.36
CA LYS A 108 23.41 -17.76 -23.79
C LYS A 108 22.36 -18.86 -23.65
N LEU A 109 21.91 -19.37 -24.80
CA LEU A 109 21.03 -20.53 -24.81
C LEU A 109 21.77 -21.67 -24.09
N GLY A 110 21.18 -22.18 -23.02
CA GLY A 110 21.69 -23.35 -22.34
C GLY A 110 21.63 -24.56 -23.27
N ALA A 111 22.50 -25.52 -23.03
CA ALA A 111 22.40 -26.83 -23.69
C ALA A 111 21.35 -27.68 -22.95
N ARG A 112 20.54 -28.47 -23.67
CA ARG A 112 19.64 -29.44 -23.09
C ARG A 112 20.45 -30.57 -22.40
N HIS A 113 19.95 -31.08 -21.30
CA HIS A 113 20.60 -32.21 -20.64
C HIS A 113 20.69 -33.42 -21.58
N PRO A 114 21.82 -34.14 -21.63
CA PRO A 114 22.01 -35.30 -22.55
C PRO A 114 20.89 -36.37 -22.41
N LEU A 115 20.40 -36.59 -21.23
CA LEU A 115 19.28 -37.52 -20.96
C LEU A 115 17.99 -37.07 -21.62
N SER A 116 17.67 -35.78 -21.56
CA SER A 116 16.50 -35.21 -22.21
C SER A 116 16.59 -35.31 -23.72
N LEU A 117 17.80 -35.08 -24.28
CA LEU A 117 18.05 -35.27 -25.71
C LEU A 117 17.83 -36.71 -26.14
N LEU A 118 18.30 -37.67 -25.33
CA LEU A 118 18.11 -39.10 -25.63
C LEU A 118 16.63 -39.47 -25.55
N MET A 119 15.91 -39.01 -24.52
CA MET A 119 14.46 -39.24 -24.41
C MET A 119 13.70 -38.72 -25.63
N ASP A 120 14.00 -37.49 -26.08
CA ASP A 120 13.38 -36.92 -27.27
C ASP A 120 13.68 -37.78 -28.53
N GLN A 121 14.93 -38.21 -28.73
CA GLN A 121 15.29 -39.08 -29.88
C GLN A 121 14.57 -40.42 -29.86
N VAL A 122 14.46 -41.05 -28.68
CA VAL A 122 13.72 -42.30 -28.54
C VAL A 122 12.23 -42.07 -28.81
N SER A 123 11.66 -41.02 -28.27
CA SER A 123 10.28 -40.63 -28.52
C SER A 123 9.99 -40.38 -29.99
N ASP A 124 10.87 -39.69 -30.70
CA ASP A 124 10.72 -39.45 -32.14
C ASP A 124 10.71 -40.73 -32.96
N VAL A 125 11.52 -41.73 -32.58
CA VAL A 125 11.52 -43.06 -33.25
C VAL A 125 10.18 -43.74 -33.06
N PHE A 126 9.63 -43.78 -31.83
CA PHE A 126 8.36 -44.43 -31.57
C PHE A 126 7.18 -43.70 -32.21
N VAL A 127 7.18 -42.35 -32.17
CA VAL A 127 6.17 -41.54 -32.87
C VAL A 127 6.22 -41.79 -34.36
N GLY A 128 7.42 -41.93 -34.94
CA GLY A 128 7.59 -42.29 -36.36
C GLY A 128 7.05 -43.68 -36.71
N MET A 129 6.92 -44.60 -35.73
CA MET A 129 6.27 -45.90 -35.86
C MET A 129 4.74 -45.91 -35.59
N GLY A 130 4.16 -44.74 -35.30
CA GLY A 130 2.72 -44.57 -35.08
C GLY A 130 2.28 -44.66 -33.60
N TRP A 131 3.22 -44.50 -32.67
CA TRP A 131 2.91 -44.42 -31.25
C TRP A 131 2.63 -42.99 -30.83
N GLU A 132 1.89 -42.79 -29.75
CA GLU A 132 1.62 -41.51 -29.13
C GLU A 132 2.33 -41.39 -27.79
N ILE A 133 2.80 -40.21 -27.46
CA ILE A 133 3.33 -39.90 -26.14
C ILE A 133 2.13 -39.51 -25.27
N ALA A 134 1.87 -40.26 -24.20
CA ALA A 134 0.80 -39.98 -23.25
C ALA A 134 1.43 -39.58 -21.92
N ASP A 135 1.08 -38.37 -21.43
CA ASP A 135 1.41 -37.92 -20.08
C ASP A 135 0.28 -38.35 -19.14
N GLY A 136 0.62 -39.02 -18.05
CA GLY A 136 -0.30 -39.38 -16.99
C GLY A 136 -0.04 -38.63 -15.71
N PRO A 137 -0.99 -38.59 -14.76
CA PRO A 137 -0.76 -38.02 -13.44
C PRO A 137 0.27 -38.87 -12.68
N GLU A 138 1.21 -38.18 -12.02
CA GLU A 138 2.22 -38.88 -11.18
C GLU A 138 1.68 -39.31 -9.82
N LEU A 139 0.52 -38.78 -9.42
CA LEU A 139 -0.18 -39.12 -8.18
C LEU A 139 -1.59 -39.58 -8.50
N GLU A 140 -1.88 -40.81 -8.15
CA GLU A 140 -3.22 -41.43 -8.29
C GLU A 140 -3.71 -41.94 -6.94
N ASN A 141 -5.04 -41.97 -6.76
CA ASN A 141 -5.65 -42.64 -5.63
C ASN A 141 -5.71 -44.16 -5.92
N GLU A 142 -5.77 -44.96 -4.87
CA GLU A 142 -5.88 -46.43 -4.92
C GLU A 142 -7.18 -46.97 -5.58
N TRP A 143 -7.79 -46.22 -6.46
CA TRP A 143 -9.05 -46.54 -7.11
C TRP A 143 -8.81 -47.06 -8.52
#